data_5ead5c27a09465f64dd22f3b223eda73
#
_entry.id   5ead5c27a09465f64dd22f3b223eda73
#
_cell.length_a   1.000
_cell.length_b   1.000
_cell.length_c   1.000
_cell.angle_alpha   90.00
_cell.angle_beta   90.00
_cell.angle_gamma   90.00
#
_symmetry.space_group_name_H-M   'P 1'
#
loop_
_entity.id
_entity.type
_entity.pdbx_description
1 polymer ?
#
loop_
_entity_poly.entity_id
_entity_poly.type
_entity_poly.pdbx_seq_one_letter_code
_entity_poly.pdbx_strand_id
1 'polypeptide(L)'
;MECSRATVMLSGLIDSALGPIARLRVNRHVAGCNDCAARLEELRAMQSAMRTKLPYHRAPPGLAARIGAALPREEAPRVVRPWFRMPAFSLGGTGLAGALAGVALTVLVLGGQQDPSLAVIDSHIRSLQGEHLTDVLTSDQHTVKPWLSARLDVSPPVLELKDEGFPLVGGRQDYVDGHPTAVVVYRHAKHVINLFAWASAGKGDEPFREETRQGFNVVTWRHGGITYYAVSDVEADQLAEFAKLVAQ
;
A
#
# COMPACT_ATOMS: atom_id res chain seq x y z
N MET A 1 2.76 -2.34 26.56
CA MET A 1 3.09 -1.64 25.30
C MET A 1 4.10 -0.55 25.64
N GLU A 2 5.13 -0.36 24.84
CA GLU A 2 6.13 0.70 25.06
C GLU A 2 5.57 2.08 24.72
N CYS A 3 6.06 3.14 25.43
CA CYS A 3 5.59 4.50 25.22
C CYS A 3 5.83 5.01 23.79
N SER A 4 6.97 4.66 23.18
CA SER A 4 7.28 5.00 21.78
C SER A 4 6.19 4.55 20.82
N ARG A 5 5.76 3.29 20.98
CA ARG A 5 4.69 2.70 20.17
C ARG A 5 3.31 3.27 20.48
N ALA A 6 3.05 3.60 21.78
CA ALA A 6 1.81 4.23 22.18
C ALA A 6 1.67 5.62 21.56
N THR A 7 2.71 6.44 21.59
CA THR A 7 2.72 7.82 21.09
C THR A 7 2.33 7.89 19.61
N VAL A 8 2.85 6.99 18.77
CA VAL A 8 2.48 6.92 17.33
C VAL A 8 0.98 6.62 17.12
N MET A 9 0.37 5.90 18.07
CA MET A 9 -1.04 5.49 17.95
C MET A 9 -2.02 6.49 18.57
N LEU A 10 -1.56 7.53 19.32
CA LEU A 10 -2.44 8.50 19.98
C LEU A 10 -3.26 9.33 18.97
N SER A 11 -2.67 9.71 17.83
CA SER A 11 -3.39 10.41 16.76
C SER A 11 -4.52 9.57 16.21
N GLY A 12 -4.24 8.31 15.88
CA GLY A 12 -5.27 7.37 15.40
C GLY A 12 -6.37 7.12 16.44
N LEU A 13 -6.07 7.22 17.75
CA LEU A 13 -7.07 7.13 18.81
C LEU A 13 -8.05 8.30 18.77
N ILE A 14 -7.54 9.53 18.57
CA ILE A 14 -8.33 10.77 18.50
C ILE A 14 -9.20 10.79 17.24
N ASP A 15 -8.65 10.35 16.12
CA ASP A 15 -9.32 10.35 14.82
C ASP A 15 -10.26 9.15 14.63
N SER A 16 -10.39 8.30 15.68
CA SER A 16 -11.19 7.06 15.63
C SER A 16 -10.76 6.09 14.51
N ALA A 17 -9.51 6.19 14.07
CA ALA A 17 -8.93 5.37 13.00
C ALA A 17 -8.39 4.01 13.48
N LEU A 18 -8.34 3.77 14.80
CA LEU A 18 -7.87 2.51 15.37
C LEU A 18 -8.96 1.45 15.41
N GLY A 19 -8.62 0.24 15.00
CA GLY A 19 -9.47 -0.93 15.23
C GLY A 19 -9.65 -1.24 16.73
N PRO A 20 -10.67 -2.05 17.11
CA PRO A 20 -11.10 -2.23 18.48
C PRO A 20 -9.99 -2.77 19.41
N ILE A 21 -9.18 -3.69 18.93
CA ILE A 21 -8.08 -4.29 19.74
C ILE A 21 -6.96 -3.27 19.96
N ALA A 22 -6.58 -2.52 18.93
CA ALA A 22 -5.55 -1.48 19.04
C ALA A 22 -6.00 -0.37 20.00
N ARG A 23 -7.26 0.07 19.88
CA ARG A 23 -7.88 1.06 20.75
C ARG A 23 -7.86 0.61 22.22
N LEU A 24 -8.22 -0.65 22.50
CA LEU A 24 -8.19 -1.20 23.87
C LEU A 24 -6.78 -1.20 24.44
N ARG A 25 -5.77 -1.60 23.64
CA ARG A 25 -4.36 -1.63 24.07
C ARG A 25 -3.83 -0.24 24.39
N VAL A 26 -4.11 0.75 23.53
CA VAL A 26 -3.68 2.14 23.75
C VAL A 26 -4.36 2.72 24.97
N ASN A 27 -5.68 2.56 25.14
CA ASN A 27 -6.41 3.06 26.29
C ASN A 27 -5.88 2.48 27.61
N ARG A 28 -5.57 1.17 27.63
CA ARG A 28 -4.97 0.53 28.81
C ARG A 28 -3.58 1.07 29.14
N HIS A 29 -2.77 1.40 28.13
CA HIS A 29 -1.46 2.00 28.34
C HIS A 29 -1.60 3.44 28.88
N VAL A 30 -2.45 4.26 28.26
CA VAL A 30 -2.70 5.66 28.67
C VAL A 30 -3.22 5.72 30.12
N ALA A 31 -4.07 4.76 30.54
CA ALA A 31 -4.56 4.67 31.93
C ALA A 31 -3.44 4.39 32.96
N GLY A 32 -2.31 3.82 32.53
CA GLY A 32 -1.17 3.51 33.39
C GLY A 32 0.10 4.31 33.14
N CYS A 33 0.07 5.32 32.24
CA CYS A 33 1.25 6.12 31.89
C CYS A 33 0.90 7.60 31.83
N ASN A 34 1.39 8.37 32.81
CA ASN A 34 1.10 9.80 32.90
C ASN A 34 1.59 10.62 31.70
N ASP A 35 2.76 10.29 31.14
CA ASP A 35 3.34 11.00 29.99
C ASP A 35 2.46 10.82 28.73
N CYS A 36 1.99 9.59 28.47
CA CYS A 36 1.11 9.33 27.35
C CYS A 36 -0.29 9.91 27.57
N ALA A 37 -0.76 9.99 28.81
CA ALA A 37 -2.01 10.65 29.15
C ALA A 37 -1.91 12.16 28.91
N ALA A 38 -0.84 12.82 29.37
CA ALA A 38 -0.60 14.24 29.13
C ALA A 38 -0.50 14.55 27.63
N ARG A 39 0.21 13.71 26.87
CA ARG A 39 0.33 13.84 25.42
C ARG A 39 -1.01 13.70 24.69
N LEU A 40 -1.87 12.79 25.16
CA LEU A 40 -3.22 12.64 24.60
C LEU A 40 -4.06 13.91 24.86
N GLU A 41 -3.98 14.52 26.04
CA GLU A 41 -4.70 15.77 26.36
C GLU A 41 -4.19 16.94 25.51
N GLU A 42 -2.88 17.05 25.26
CA GLU A 42 -2.33 18.07 24.35
C GLU A 42 -2.91 17.95 22.95
N LEU A 43 -2.96 16.73 22.42
CA LEU A 43 -3.50 16.47 21.10
C LEU A 43 -5.00 16.76 21.02
N ARG A 44 -5.76 16.46 22.09
CA ARG A 44 -7.19 16.81 22.19
C ARG A 44 -7.41 18.31 22.24
N ALA A 45 -6.59 19.01 23.01
CA ALA A 45 -6.63 20.47 23.08
C ALA A 45 -6.35 21.11 21.72
N MET A 46 -5.36 20.61 20.99
CA MET A 46 -5.04 21.06 19.65
C MET A 46 -6.21 20.81 18.68
N GLN A 47 -6.81 19.61 18.69
CA GLN A 47 -7.99 19.28 17.87
C GLN A 47 -9.17 20.22 18.17
N SER A 48 -9.43 20.48 19.46
CA SER A 48 -10.48 21.42 19.90
C SER A 48 -10.19 22.84 19.43
N ALA A 49 -8.95 23.32 19.58
CA ALA A 49 -8.56 24.64 19.10
C ALA A 49 -8.73 24.79 17.58
N MET A 50 -8.37 23.79 16.81
CA MET A 50 -8.59 23.79 15.36
C MET A 50 -10.08 23.88 15.02
N ARG A 51 -10.93 23.10 15.69
CA ARG A 51 -12.39 23.13 15.45
C ARG A 51 -13.06 24.45 15.82
N THR A 52 -12.55 25.15 16.80
CA THR A 52 -13.17 26.37 17.33
C THR A 52 -12.58 27.68 16.81
N LYS A 53 -11.30 27.66 16.42
CA LYS A 53 -10.57 28.88 16.03
C LYS A 53 -10.33 29.00 14.52
N LEU A 54 -10.42 27.91 13.76
CA LEU A 54 -10.24 27.98 12.32
C LEU A 54 -11.53 28.45 11.63
N PRO A 55 -11.44 29.24 10.55
CA PRO A 55 -12.60 29.67 9.80
C PRO A 55 -13.27 28.46 9.14
N TYR A 56 -14.56 28.30 9.39
CA TYR A 56 -15.33 27.24 8.76
C TYR A 56 -15.84 27.70 7.40
N HIS A 57 -15.38 27.05 6.34
CA HIS A 57 -15.84 27.31 4.99
C HIS A 57 -17.10 26.46 4.69
N ARG A 58 -18.23 27.13 4.51
CA ARG A 58 -19.49 26.46 4.14
C ARG A 58 -19.39 25.97 2.70
N ALA A 59 -19.78 24.74 2.48
CA ALA A 59 -19.89 24.19 1.14
C ALA A 59 -20.95 24.97 0.30
N PRO A 60 -20.74 25.18 -1.00
CA PRO A 60 -21.74 25.77 -1.88
C PRO A 60 -23.05 25.00 -1.85
N PRO A 61 -24.20 25.69 -1.95
CA PRO A 61 -25.50 25.01 -2.05
C PRO A 61 -25.48 23.99 -3.20
N GLY A 62 -26.03 22.81 -2.96
CA GLY A 62 -26.11 21.75 -3.95
C GLY A 62 -24.85 20.92 -4.20
N LEU A 63 -23.72 21.18 -3.50
CA LEU A 63 -22.49 20.39 -3.66
C LEU A 63 -22.73 18.92 -3.34
N ALA A 64 -23.44 18.60 -2.25
CA ALA A 64 -23.74 17.23 -1.86
C ALA A 64 -24.55 16.48 -2.96
N ALA A 65 -25.54 17.15 -3.56
CA ALA A 65 -26.31 16.57 -4.66
C ALA A 65 -25.45 16.31 -5.90
N ARG A 66 -24.54 17.23 -6.22
CA ARG A 66 -23.59 17.08 -7.35
C ARG A 66 -22.62 15.93 -7.13
N ILE A 67 -22.08 15.80 -5.92
CA ILE A 67 -21.21 14.68 -5.56
C ILE A 67 -21.98 13.37 -5.64
N GLY A 68 -23.19 13.30 -5.06
CA GLY A 68 -24.02 12.11 -5.10
C GLY A 68 -24.43 11.69 -6.53
N ALA A 69 -24.59 12.65 -7.45
CA ALA A 69 -24.86 12.37 -8.85
C ALA A 69 -23.62 11.92 -9.65
N ALA A 70 -22.42 12.36 -9.23
CA ALA A 70 -21.16 12.01 -9.87
C ALA A 70 -20.57 10.67 -9.37
N LEU A 71 -20.99 10.20 -8.20
CA LEU A 71 -20.55 8.90 -7.70
C LEU A 71 -21.22 7.77 -8.48
N PRO A 72 -20.45 6.74 -8.90
CA PRO A 72 -21.06 5.53 -9.44
C PRO A 72 -22.06 4.98 -8.43
N ARG A 73 -23.31 4.74 -8.85
CA ARG A 73 -24.25 4.00 -8.01
C ARG A 73 -23.72 2.57 -7.92
N GLU A 74 -23.13 2.22 -6.79
CA GLU A 74 -22.98 0.82 -6.45
C GLU A 74 -24.40 0.22 -6.43
N GLU A 75 -24.69 -0.64 -7.41
CA GLU A 75 -25.84 -1.51 -7.27
C GLU A 75 -25.62 -2.30 -5.98
N ALA A 76 -26.48 -2.03 -4.98
CA ALA A 76 -26.41 -2.75 -3.73
C ALA A 76 -26.33 -4.26 -4.05
N PRO A 77 -25.33 -4.99 -3.53
CA PRO A 77 -25.20 -6.41 -3.82
C PRO A 77 -26.56 -7.03 -3.51
N ARG A 78 -27.19 -7.66 -4.50
CA ARG A 78 -28.43 -8.40 -4.30
C ARG A 78 -28.10 -9.44 -3.23
N VAL A 79 -28.50 -9.14 -1.99
CA VAL A 79 -28.43 -10.12 -0.91
C VAL A 79 -29.39 -11.22 -1.29
N VAL A 80 -28.89 -12.20 -2.03
CA VAL A 80 -29.58 -13.47 -2.22
C VAL A 80 -29.64 -14.08 -0.82
N ARG A 81 -30.76 -13.84 -0.13
CA ARG A 81 -31.03 -14.56 1.11
C ARG A 81 -31.10 -16.05 0.73
N PRO A 82 -30.09 -16.85 1.08
CA PRO A 82 -30.21 -18.27 0.90
C PRO A 82 -31.34 -18.71 1.84
N TRP A 83 -32.39 -19.25 1.29
CA TRP A 83 -33.45 -19.92 2.04
C TRP A 83 -32.90 -21.26 2.56
N PHE A 84 -31.92 -21.20 3.42
CA PHE A 84 -31.53 -22.34 4.22
C PHE A 84 -32.50 -22.41 5.39
N ARG A 85 -33.54 -23.26 5.26
CA ARG A 85 -34.18 -23.87 6.44
C ARG A 85 -33.09 -24.67 7.15
N MET A 86 -32.47 -24.06 8.15
CA MET A 86 -31.61 -24.82 9.06
C MET A 86 -32.49 -25.84 9.76
N PRO A 87 -32.26 -27.16 9.60
CA PRO A 87 -32.81 -28.12 10.52
C PRO A 87 -32.25 -27.78 11.91
N ALA A 88 -33.12 -27.79 12.93
CA ALA A 88 -32.71 -27.64 14.33
C ALA A 88 -31.81 -28.82 14.69
N PHE A 89 -30.47 -28.63 14.50
CA PHE A 89 -29.51 -29.60 15.04
C PHE A 89 -29.40 -29.38 16.53
N SER A 90 -29.77 -30.43 17.26
CA SER A 90 -29.62 -30.56 18.69
C SER A 90 -28.18 -30.20 19.13
N LEU A 91 -28.07 -29.29 20.10
CA LEU A 91 -26.86 -28.90 20.80
C LEU A 91 -26.29 -30.11 21.58
N GLY A 92 -25.51 -30.92 20.90
CA GLY A 92 -24.78 -32.06 21.49
C GLY A 92 -23.56 -32.38 20.62
N GLY A 93 -22.40 -31.92 21.01
CA GLY A 93 -21.13 -32.52 20.62
C GLY A 93 -20.38 -31.97 19.41
N THR A 94 -20.78 -30.89 18.70
CA THR A 94 -20.10 -30.41 17.48
C THR A 94 -19.53 -28.98 17.56
N GLY A 95 -19.50 -28.36 18.72
CA GLY A 95 -19.05 -26.97 18.89
C GLY A 95 -17.59 -26.73 18.50
N LEU A 96 -16.71 -27.69 18.74
CA LEU A 96 -15.28 -27.56 18.41
C LEU A 96 -14.99 -27.69 16.90
N ALA A 97 -15.66 -28.61 16.22
CA ALA A 97 -15.49 -28.81 14.78
C ALA A 97 -16.03 -27.60 13.96
N GLY A 98 -17.18 -27.04 14.38
CA GLY A 98 -17.76 -25.85 13.78
C GLY A 98 -16.90 -24.59 14.00
N ALA A 99 -16.31 -24.43 15.18
CA ALA A 99 -15.40 -23.33 15.49
C ALA A 99 -14.10 -23.41 14.66
N LEU A 100 -13.52 -24.60 14.52
CA LEU A 100 -12.32 -24.81 13.70
C LEU A 100 -12.61 -24.60 12.19
N ALA A 101 -13.75 -25.07 11.70
CA ALA A 101 -14.17 -24.82 10.31
C ALA A 101 -14.46 -23.33 10.05
N GLY A 102 -15.05 -22.62 11.01
CA GLY A 102 -15.28 -21.17 10.94
C GLY A 102 -13.98 -20.39 10.94
N VAL A 103 -13.02 -20.74 11.80
CA VAL A 103 -11.69 -20.11 11.81
C VAL A 103 -10.93 -20.41 10.52
N ALA A 104 -10.94 -21.65 10.03
CA ALA A 104 -10.31 -22.03 8.78
C ALA A 104 -10.91 -21.29 7.59
N LEU A 105 -12.24 -21.16 7.51
CA LEU A 105 -12.93 -20.40 6.48
C LEU A 105 -12.62 -18.89 6.59
N THR A 106 -12.56 -18.35 7.79
CA THR A 106 -12.21 -16.95 8.01
C THR A 106 -10.77 -16.67 7.59
N VAL A 107 -9.83 -17.56 7.93
CA VAL A 107 -8.42 -17.44 7.48
C VAL A 107 -8.32 -17.61 5.97
N LEU A 108 -9.12 -18.48 5.35
CA LEU A 108 -9.13 -18.66 3.88
C LEU A 108 -9.72 -17.46 3.14
N VAL A 109 -10.75 -16.83 3.70
CA VAL A 109 -11.46 -15.69 3.08
C VAL A 109 -10.78 -14.35 3.39
N LEU A 110 -10.23 -14.18 4.60
CA LEU A 110 -9.54 -12.94 5.01
C LEU A 110 -8.02 -13.01 4.78
N GLY A 111 -7.45 -14.22 4.59
CA GLY A 111 -6.06 -14.44 4.21
C GLY A 111 -5.83 -14.39 2.70
N GLY A 112 -6.78 -13.87 1.93
CA GLY A 112 -6.58 -13.56 0.52
C GLY A 112 -5.36 -12.66 0.41
N GLN A 113 -4.29 -13.18 -0.19
CA GLN A 113 -3.06 -12.44 -0.48
C GLN A 113 -3.49 -11.15 -1.19
N GLN A 114 -3.18 -10.02 -0.58
CA GLN A 114 -3.33 -8.75 -1.28
C GLN A 114 -2.50 -8.86 -2.56
N ASP A 115 -3.11 -8.55 -3.68
CA ASP A 115 -2.43 -8.61 -4.96
C ASP A 115 -1.27 -7.58 -4.95
N PRO A 116 -0.01 -8.01 -5.01
CA PRO A 116 1.12 -7.10 -4.93
C PRO A 116 1.07 -6.00 -5.99
N SER A 117 0.42 -6.26 -7.12
CA SER A 117 0.23 -5.27 -8.19
C SER A 117 -0.51 -4.02 -7.72
N LEU A 118 -1.52 -4.17 -6.87
CA LEU A 118 -2.22 -3.01 -6.30
C LEU A 118 -1.32 -2.22 -5.34
N ALA A 119 -0.52 -2.91 -4.52
CA ALA A 119 0.38 -2.26 -3.58
C ALA A 119 1.49 -1.45 -4.29
N VAL A 120 2.03 -1.95 -5.41
CA VAL A 120 3.02 -1.21 -6.21
C VAL A 120 2.39 -0.03 -6.96
N ILE A 121 1.15 -0.16 -7.45
CA ILE A 121 0.41 0.96 -8.06
C ILE A 121 0.16 2.05 -7.01
N ASP A 122 -0.29 1.71 -5.82
CA ASP A 122 -0.52 2.66 -4.73
C ASP A 122 0.78 3.37 -4.33
N SER A 123 1.91 2.66 -4.27
CA SER A 123 3.22 3.26 -4.03
C SER A 123 3.63 4.19 -5.18
N HIS A 124 3.41 3.78 -6.43
CA HIS A 124 3.68 4.63 -7.59
C HIS A 124 2.88 5.93 -7.52
N ILE A 125 1.58 5.86 -7.30
CA ILE A 125 0.71 7.04 -7.18
C ILE A 125 1.17 7.96 -6.04
N ARG A 126 1.49 7.41 -4.85
CA ARG A 126 2.00 8.21 -3.73
C ARG A 126 3.29 8.95 -4.09
N SER A 127 4.19 8.30 -4.83
CA SER A 127 5.45 8.92 -5.24
C SER A 127 5.29 10.09 -6.21
N LEU A 128 4.20 10.08 -7.00
CA LEU A 128 3.89 11.18 -7.92
C LEU A 128 3.24 12.38 -7.23
N GLN A 129 2.61 12.18 -6.07
CA GLN A 129 1.83 13.22 -5.37
C GLN A 129 2.64 14.11 -4.42
N GLY A 130 3.91 13.82 -4.20
CA GLY A 130 4.74 14.53 -3.25
C GLY A 130 6.17 14.74 -3.75
N GLU A 131 7.02 15.28 -2.88
CA GLU A 131 8.45 15.45 -3.15
C GLU A 131 9.26 14.15 -2.94
N HIS A 132 8.58 12.97 -2.91
CA HIS A 132 9.18 11.65 -2.62
C HIS A 132 9.33 10.76 -3.86
N LEU A 133 9.57 11.36 -5.02
CA LEU A 133 9.82 10.57 -6.21
C LEU A 133 11.11 9.75 -6.07
N THR A 134 12.15 10.38 -5.50
CA THR A 134 13.47 9.79 -5.29
C THR A 134 14.07 10.23 -3.95
N ASP A 135 14.78 9.32 -3.25
CA ASP A 135 15.61 9.66 -2.08
C ASP A 135 17.03 10.07 -2.52
N VAL A 136 17.48 9.53 -3.66
CA VAL A 136 18.72 9.94 -4.32
C VAL A 136 18.38 10.35 -5.76
N LEU A 137 18.49 11.62 -6.03
CA LEU A 137 18.23 12.21 -7.35
C LEU A 137 19.54 12.26 -8.14
N THR A 138 19.72 11.36 -9.09
CA THR A 138 20.89 11.31 -9.95
C THR A 138 20.63 10.41 -11.16
N SER A 139 21.17 10.78 -12.31
CA SER A 139 21.18 9.94 -13.51
C SER A 139 22.38 8.98 -13.55
N ASP A 140 23.25 8.98 -12.54
CA ASP A 140 24.42 8.13 -12.49
C ASP A 140 24.11 6.79 -11.80
N GLN A 141 24.10 5.72 -12.58
CA GLN A 141 23.90 4.36 -12.09
C GLN A 141 24.94 3.93 -11.04
N HIS A 142 26.18 4.46 -11.12
CA HIS A 142 27.24 4.16 -10.15
C HIS A 142 27.01 4.79 -8.78
N THR A 143 26.08 5.74 -8.70
CA THR A 143 25.62 6.33 -7.43
C THR A 143 24.37 5.63 -6.91
N VAL A 144 23.36 5.38 -7.77
CA VAL A 144 22.07 4.79 -7.36
C VAL A 144 22.24 3.34 -6.87
N LYS A 145 22.97 2.52 -7.62
CA LYS A 145 23.14 1.09 -7.28
C LYS A 145 23.82 0.87 -5.93
N PRO A 146 24.98 1.48 -5.61
CA PRO A 146 25.60 1.34 -4.29
C PRO A 146 24.75 1.91 -3.16
N TRP A 147 23.99 3.00 -3.42
CA TRP A 147 23.11 3.62 -2.44
C TRP A 147 21.98 2.66 -2.03
N LEU A 148 21.35 1.96 -2.98
CA LEU A 148 20.34 0.94 -2.73
C LEU A 148 20.94 -0.29 -2.02
N SER A 149 22.08 -0.80 -2.51
CA SER A 149 22.74 -1.99 -1.94
C SER A 149 23.21 -1.80 -0.49
N ALA A 150 23.49 -0.56 -0.08
CA ALA A 150 23.89 -0.27 1.30
C ALA A 150 22.71 -0.30 2.29
N ARG A 151 21.47 -0.31 1.81
CA ARG A 151 20.23 -0.17 2.61
C ARG A 151 19.29 -1.36 2.52
N LEU A 152 19.44 -2.17 1.47
CA LEU A 152 18.55 -3.26 1.16
C LEU A 152 19.33 -4.53 0.87
N ASP A 153 18.75 -5.68 1.20
CA ASP A 153 19.32 -7.00 0.93
C ASP A 153 19.27 -7.39 -0.55
N VAL A 154 18.66 -6.55 -1.38
CA VAL A 154 18.57 -6.73 -2.84
C VAL A 154 19.28 -5.59 -3.56
N SER A 155 19.98 -5.94 -4.63
CA SER A 155 20.62 -4.98 -5.52
C SER A 155 20.08 -5.17 -6.94
N PRO A 156 18.98 -4.51 -7.30
CA PRO A 156 18.45 -4.63 -8.65
C PRO A 156 19.44 -4.05 -9.67
N PRO A 157 19.34 -4.47 -10.94
CA PRO A 157 20.06 -3.81 -12.01
C PRO A 157 19.64 -2.34 -12.09
N VAL A 158 20.61 -1.44 -12.10
CA VAL A 158 20.42 -0.03 -12.39
C VAL A 158 21.17 0.24 -13.67
N LEU A 159 20.45 0.50 -14.75
CA LEU A 159 20.99 0.64 -16.09
C LEU A 159 20.82 2.07 -16.59
N GLU A 160 21.79 2.56 -17.35
CA GLU A 160 21.67 3.81 -18.08
C GLU A 160 20.99 3.52 -19.42
N LEU A 161 19.70 3.82 -19.52
CA LEU A 161 18.86 3.53 -20.69
C LEU A 161 18.43 4.83 -21.40
N LYS A 162 19.26 5.87 -21.33
CA LYS A 162 18.95 7.17 -21.92
C LYS A 162 18.87 7.10 -23.45
N ASP A 163 19.77 6.35 -24.06
CA ASP A 163 19.83 6.23 -25.52
C ASP A 163 18.65 5.40 -26.07
N GLU A 164 18.05 4.56 -25.24
CA GLU A 164 16.83 3.79 -25.52
C GLU A 164 15.54 4.58 -25.18
N GLY A 165 15.68 5.83 -24.72
CA GLY A 165 14.55 6.70 -24.39
C GLY A 165 14.03 6.58 -22.96
N PHE A 166 14.75 5.88 -22.07
CA PHE A 166 14.38 5.69 -20.66
C PHE A 166 15.47 6.24 -19.72
N PRO A 167 15.70 7.56 -19.67
CA PRO A 167 16.70 8.14 -18.80
C PRO A 167 16.44 7.83 -17.32
N LEU A 168 17.50 7.48 -16.60
CA LEU A 168 17.49 7.28 -15.14
C LEU A 168 17.26 8.62 -14.44
N VAL A 169 16.37 8.65 -13.46
CA VAL A 169 16.06 9.82 -12.62
C VAL A 169 16.70 9.68 -11.24
N GLY A 170 16.70 8.47 -10.68
CA GLY A 170 17.24 8.21 -9.36
C GLY A 170 16.72 6.93 -8.74
N GLY A 171 16.81 6.84 -7.42
CA GLY A 171 16.31 5.70 -6.67
C GLY A 171 15.71 6.12 -5.34
N ARG A 172 14.86 5.25 -4.79
CA ARG A 172 14.34 5.37 -3.42
C ARG A 172 14.21 4.01 -2.76
N GLN A 173 14.15 4.03 -1.44
CA GLN A 173 13.72 2.88 -0.64
C GLN A 173 12.22 3.01 -0.37
N ASP A 174 11.52 1.89 -0.45
CA ASP A 174 10.09 1.82 -0.16
C ASP A 174 9.77 0.57 0.67
N TYR A 175 8.53 0.46 1.13
CA TYR A 175 8.04 -0.71 1.83
C TYR A 175 6.68 -1.09 1.22
N VAL A 176 6.68 -2.15 0.41
CA VAL A 176 5.53 -2.53 -0.40
C VAL A 176 5.14 -3.96 -0.07
N ASP A 177 3.87 -4.18 0.23
CA ASP A 177 3.29 -5.50 0.53
C ASP A 177 4.07 -6.31 1.58
N GLY A 178 4.58 -5.62 2.62
CA GLY A 178 5.35 -6.26 3.67
C GLY A 178 6.83 -6.47 3.35
N HIS A 179 7.33 -6.01 2.20
CA HIS A 179 8.70 -6.17 1.75
C HIS A 179 9.48 -4.84 1.72
N PRO A 180 10.70 -4.79 2.30
CA PRO A 180 11.64 -3.73 1.98
C PRO A 180 11.97 -3.78 0.49
N THR A 181 11.73 -2.68 -0.23
CA THR A 181 11.70 -2.65 -1.69
C THR A 181 12.65 -1.59 -2.22
N ALA A 182 13.51 -1.98 -3.16
CA ALA A 182 14.26 -1.04 -3.97
C ALA A 182 13.38 -0.49 -5.09
N VAL A 183 13.39 0.81 -5.28
CA VAL A 183 12.70 1.45 -6.41
C VAL A 183 13.70 2.24 -7.23
N VAL A 184 13.84 1.87 -8.48
CA VAL A 184 14.63 2.64 -9.46
C VAL A 184 13.65 3.42 -10.33
N VAL A 185 13.88 4.72 -10.44
CA VAL A 185 12.98 5.65 -11.12
C VAL A 185 13.57 6.03 -12.45
N TYR A 186 12.80 5.77 -13.49
CA TYR A 186 13.08 6.15 -14.86
C TYR A 186 12.02 7.12 -15.38
N ARG A 187 12.26 7.69 -16.53
CA ARG A 187 11.30 8.53 -17.23
C ARG A 187 11.21 8.11 -18.70
N HIS A 188 10.03 8.18 -19.28
CA HIS A 188 9.82 8.11 -20.71
C HIS A 188 8.96 9.30 -21.14
N ALA A 189 9.51 10.23 -21.91
CA ALA A 189 8.87 11.51 -22.22
C ALA A 189 8.38 12.23 -20.95
N LYS A 190 7.07 12.34 -20.74
CA LYS A 190 6.47 12.96 -19.55
C LYS A 190 6.08 11.95 -18.46
N HIS A 191 6.15 10.66 -18.77
CA HIS A 191 5.72 9.58 -17.89
C HIS A 191 6.84 9.13 -16.97
N VAL A 192 6.50 8.80 -15.75
CA VAL A 192 7.41 8.22 -14.76
C VAL A 192 7.27 6.71 -14.77
N ILE A 193 8.37 5.99 -14.84
CA ILE A 193 8.40 4.54 -14.69
C ILE A 193 9.07 4.21 -13.37
N ASN A 194 8.38 3.51 -12.48
CA ASN A 194 8.96 2.98 -11.26
C ASN A 194 9.23 1.49 -11.44
N LEU A 195 10.48 1.10 -11.27
CA LEU A 195 10.92 -0.29 -11.21
C LEU A 195 11.08 -0.68 -9.76
N PHE A 196 10.17 -1.46 -9.24
CA PHE A 196 10.21 -2.05 -7.90
C PHE A 196 10.94 -3.38 -7.93
N ALA A 197 11.76 -3.65 -6.92
CA ALA A 197 12.49 -4.90 -6.79
C ALA A 197 12.66 -5.29 -5.32
N TRP A 198 12.37 -6.55 -5.00
CA TRP A 198 12.59 -7.14 -3.68
C TRP A 198 12.97 -8.62 -3.76
N ALA A 199 13.50 -9.17 -2.68
CA ALA A 199 13.85 -10.58 -2.60
C ALA A 199 12.62 -11.47 -2.78
N SER A 200 12.69 -12.39 -3.72
CA SER A 200 11.59 -13.32 -4.00
C SER A 200 11.50 -14.39 -2.91
N ALA A 201 10.29 -14.66 -2.42
CA ALA A 201 10.01 -15.80 -1.57
C ALA A 201 9.97 -17.14 -2.35
N GLY A 202 9.75 -17.08 -3.66
CA GLY A 202 9.67 -18.25 -4.54
C GLY A 202 11.03 -18.66 -5.11
N LYS A 203 11.18 -19.95 -5.43
CA LYS A 203 12.34 -20.48 -6.12
C LYS A 203 12.07 -20.55 -7.64
N GLY A 204 12.98 -19.98 -8.42
CA GLY A 204 12.95 -20.03 -9.89
C GLY A 204 12.51 -18.73 -10.54
N ASP A 205 12.82 -18.63 -11.82
CA ASP A 205 12.47 -17.49 -12.65
C ASP A 205 11.03 -17.59 -13.14
N GLU A 206 10.37 -16.45 -13.30
CA GLU A 206 9.03 -16.34 -13.90
C GLU A 206 9.09 -15.41 -15.11
N PRO A 207 8.37 -15.78 -16.20
CA PRO A 207 8.32 -14.96 -17.39
C PRO A 207 7.57 -13.65 -17.14
N PHE A 208 7.68 -12.73 -18.09
CA PHE A 208 6.93 -11.48 -18.07
C PHE A 208 5.42 -11.75 -18.04
N ARG A 209 4.73 -11.02 -17.16
CA ARG A 209 3.28 -10.94 -17.12
C ARG A 209 2.89 -9.47 -17.19
N GLU A 210 2.03 -9.14 -18.11
CA GLU A 210 1.55 -7.79 -18.35
C GLU A 210 0.09 -7.67 -17.88
N GLU A 211 -0.24 -6.59 -17.21
CA GLU A 211 -1.60 -6.26 -16.80
C GLU A 211 -1.82 -4.76 -16.79
N THR A 212 -3.08 -4.34 -16.95
CA THR A 212 -3.49 -2.94 -16.81
C THR A 212 -4.51 -2.85 -15.69
N ARG A 213 -4.24 -2.01 -14.68
CA ARG A 213 -5.12 -1.76 -13.54
C ARG A 213 -5.14 -0.31 -13.14
N GLN A 214 -6.31 0.21 -12.81
CA GLN A 214 -6.50 1.59 -12.35
C GLN A 214 -5.91 2.66 -13.28
N GLY A 215 -5.80 2.37 -14.58
CA GLY A 215 -5.19 3.28 -15.56
C GLY A 215 -3.66 3.22 -15.63
N PHE A 216 -3.02 2.30 -14.90
CA PHE A 216 -1.58 2.04 -14.99
C PHE A 216 -1.31 0.69 -15.63
N ASN A 217 -0.24 0.63 -16.41
CA ASN A 217 0.31 -0.61 -16.92
C ASN A 217 1.36 -1.14 -15.94
N VAL A 218 1.35 -2.46 -15.74
CA VAL A 218 2.25 -3.18 -14.85
C VAL A 218 2.86 -4.35 -15.60
N VAL A 219 4.18 -4.45 -15.56
CA VAL A 219 4.92 -5.62 -16.06
C VAL A 219 5.63 -6.27 -14.89
N THR A 220 5.36 -7.54 -14.67
CA THR A 220 5.91 -8.33 -13.56
C THR A 220 6.76 -9.47 -14.10
N TRP A 221 7.90 -9.74 -13.46
CA TRP A 221 8.73 -10.92 -13.72
C TRP A 221 9.56 -11.28 -12.50
N ARG A 222 10.15 -12.48 -12.53
CA ARG A 222 11.11 -12.91 -11.53
C ARG A 222 12.37 -13.40 -12.23
N HIS A 223 13.51 -12.92 -11.77
CA HIS A 223 14.81 -13.36 -12.26
C HIS A 223 15.87 -13.27 -11.17
N GLY A 224 16.74 -14.29 -11.09
CA GLY A 224 17.87 -14.30 -10.15
C GLY A 224 17.48 -14.19 -8.67
N GLY A 225 16.30 -14.69 -8.27
CA GLY A 225 15.81 -14.61 -6.89
C GLY A 225 15.24 -13.23 -6.50
N ILE A 226 15.01 -12.34 -7.47
CA ILE A 226 14.40 -11.03 -7.29
C ILE A 226 13.08 -10.99 -8.04
N THR A 227 12.05 -10.46 -7.39
CA THR A 227 10.76 -10.15 -8.02
C THR A 227 10.76 -8.70 -8.44
N TYR A 228 10.36 -8.44 -9.68
CA TYR A 228 10.32 -7.13 -10.30
C TYR A 228 8.91 -6.74 -10.69
N TYR A 229 8.60 -5.45 -10.53
CA TYR A 229 7.40 -4.80 -11.04
C TYR A 229 7.77 -3.47 -11.69
N ALA A 230 7.53 -3.33 -12.99
CA ALA A 230 7.59 -2.04 -13.66
C ALA A 230 6.17 -1.46 -13.72
N VAL A 231 6.00 -0.22 -13.25
CA VAL A 231 4.69 0.45 -13.19
C VAL A 231 4.77 1.83 -13.80
N SER A 232 3.82 2.16 -14.68
CA SER A 232 3.70 3.47 -15.32
C SER A 232 2.32 3.66 -15.95
N ASP A 233 1.99 4.92 -16.26
CA ASP A 233 0.89 5.33 -17.14
C ASP A 233 1.29 5.41 -18.62
N VAL A 234 2.52 5.01 -18.99
CA VAL A 234 3.01 4.90 -20.37
C VAL A 234 2.29 3.76 -21.11
N GLU A 235 2.26 3.81 -22.44
CA GLU A 235 1.67 2.73 -23.25
C GLU A 235 2.26 1.36 -22.93
N ALA A 236 1.42 0.31 -22.95
CA ALA A 236 1.80 -1.04 -22.51
C ALA A 236 3.01 -1.58 -23.24
N ASP A 237 3.09 -1.40 -24.57
CA ASP A 237 4.19 -1.87 -25.40
C ASP A 237 5.53 -1.22 -25.00
N GLN A 238 5.50 0.09 -24.64
CA GLN A 238 6.70 0.81 -24.20
C GLN A 238 7.17 0.34 -22.83
N LEU A 239 6.23 0.04 -21.92
CA LEU A 239 6.58 -0.51 -20.62
C LEU A 239 7.15 -1.94 -20.76
N ALA A 240 6.60 -2.75 -21.66
CA ALA A 240 7.12 -4.09 -21.96
C ALA A 240 8.51 -4.03 -22.60
N GLU A 241 8.79 -3.04 -23.47
CA GLU A 241 10.12 -2.80 -24.02
C GLU A 241 11.11 -2.43 -22.91
N PHE A 242 10.75 -1.49 -22.04
CA PHE A 242 11.55 -1.13 -20.87
C PHE A 242 11.88 -2.35 -20.00
N ALA A 243 10.87 -3.18 -19.68
CA ALA A 243 11.07 -4.36 -18.86
C ALA A 243 12.05 -5.37 -19.50
N LYS A 244 12.01 -5.56 -20.83
CA LYS A 244 12.94 -6.40 -21.57
C LYS A 244 14.37 -5.87 -21.54
N LEU A 245 14.56 -4.55 -21.62
CA LEU A 245 15.88 -3.91 -21.50
C LEU A 245 16.49 -4.12 -20.14
N VAL A 246 15.67 -4.02 -19.07
CA VAL A 246 16.13 -4.20 -17.68
C VAL A 246 16.46 -5.67 -17.36
N ALA A 247 15.83 -6.64 -18.03
CA ALA A 247 16.01 -8.06 -17.77
C ALA A 247 17.18 -8.71 -18.54
N GLN A 248 17.89 -7.96 -19.41
CA GLN A 248 19.10 -8.43 -20.12
C GLN A 248 20.31 -8.44 -19.18
#